data_2c34f4e560e74a09e0e5b8137b742c9c
#
_entry.id   2c34f4e560e74a09e0e5b8137b742c9c
#
_cell.length_a   1.000
_cell.length_b   1.000
_cell.length_c   1.000
_cell.angle_alpha   90.00
_cell.angle_beta   90.00
_cell.angle_gamma   90.00
#
_symmetry.space_group_name_H-M   'P 1'
#
loop_
_entity.id
_entity.type
_entity.pdbx_description
1 polymer ?
#
loop_
_entity_poly.entity_id
_entity_poly.type
_entity_poly.pdbx_seq_one_letter_code
_entity_poly.pdbx_strand_id
1 'polypeptide(L)'
;MAGGDVDREIDIEQAYVAGLYARLDALRDEAAERLVAARAGGDAESVAIWQAEVARLDAVQQGLCFGRLDQHDGRRLYIGRLGLFREADGEPLLVDWRAPAARAFYTATAAEPQGVRRRRRITVQGRTVVALDDEVLDTDAVGEVGLVGEAALLAAVTARRTGRMHDIVTTLQAEQDRIIRHGSGGVLVVQGGPGTGKTAVALHRVAYLLHTRPHLRARGVLVVGPSRVFLDYIGQVLPGLGENSVVTATIADLRPGVEVDRVDPPGTAEAKGRAVMAERLAEAVRSRVRTPDHPVEVEFEQLVLRLDPRTCGRALRKAGRTGLPHNQAMLVFQREVVDVLARHLVEGMEAVVLTDTGEAIDGGSPDGRLGEADLRALAAAGVVIDGDEHDDGPRTLLDETDRARLRDSLLADTGVQAALDALWPPLTPEDVVSDLLADPFGERPDGWSAADVPLLDEAATLIGQDHDHPTYGHVVVDEAQELSEMAWRMLMRRCPTKSMTIVGDLTQTGNPRAPRRGTASCDHTCRTAGTSPSSRSTTAPRRRSWTPPRTCSPPTTPGRRCPDRSARPANHPGACAPRMPTSPPPSPTSPPHTPTAN
;
A
#
# COMPACT_ATOMS: atom_id res chain seq x y z
N MET A 1 26.19 56.78 0.32
CA MET A 1 24.74 57.06 0.32
C MET A 1 23.89 55.81 0.12
N ALA A 2 24.46 54.65 -0.23
CA ALA A 2 23.71 53.41 -0.45
C ALA A 2 23.24 52.65 0.82
N GLY A 3 23.89 52.84 1.98
CA GLY A 3 23.52 52.07 3.21
C GLY A 3 22.20 52.51 3.85
N GLY A 4 21.94 53.82 3.88
CA GLY A 4 20.73 54.32 4.54
C GLY A 4 19.41 54.06 3.79
N ASP A 5 19.48 53.69 2.51
CA ASP A 5 18.30 53.37 1.69
C ASP A 5 17.89 51.90 1.89
N VAL A 6 18.87 51.00 2.04
CA VAL A 6 18.67 49.56 2.33
C VAL A 6 18.10 49.37 3.73
N ASP A 7 18.65 50.08 4.74
CA ASP A 7 18.15 50.01 6.11
C ASP A 7 16.68 50.47 6.21
N ARG A 8 16.32 51.53 5.47
CA ARG A 8 14.93 52.01 5.41
C ARG A 8 13.99 51.02 4.73
N GLU A 9 14.45 50.31 3.70
CA GLU A 9 13.63 49.25 3.06
C GLU A 9 13.44 48.03 3.99
N ILE A 10 14.47 47.66 4.74
CA ILE A 10 14.39 46.61 5.76
C ILE A 10 13.37 46.99 6.83
N ASP A 11 13.36 48.24 7.32
CA ASP A 11 12.40 48.72 8.31
C ASP A 11 10.94 48.65 7.80
N ILE A 12 10.70 48.98 6.53
CA ILE A 12 9.39 48.91 5.92
C ILE A 12 8.89 47.43 5.88
N GLU A 13 9.77 46.53 5.41
CA GLU A 13 9.42 45.10 5.34
C GLU A 13 9.25 44.50 6.75
N GLN A 14 10.08 44.94 7.72
CA GLN A 14 9.96 44.51 9.11
C GLN A 14 8.60 44.90 9.72
N ALA A 15 8.15 46.14 9.46
CA ALA A 15 6.85 46.58 9.94
C ALA A 15 5.69 45.71 9.36
N TYR A 16 5.79 45.41 8.08
CA TYR A 16 4.80 44.55 7.43
C TYR A 16 4.83 43.13 7.98
N VAL A 17 6.01 42.52 8.08
CA VAL A 17 6.20 41.16 8.62
C VAL A 17 5.76 41.08 10.08
N ALA A 18 5.99 42.10 10.90
CA ALA A 18 5.47 42.16 12.26
C ALA A 18 3.94 42.13 12.31
N GLY A 19 3.27 42.83 11.38
CA GLY A 19 1.81 42.76 11.22
C GLY A 19 1.29 41.36 10.86
N LEU A 20 2.03 40.62 10.01
CA LEU A 20 1.69 39.23 9.67
C LEU A 20 1.81 38.30 10.88
N TYR A 21 2.86 38.47 11.70
CA TYR A 21 3.01 37.68 12.93
C TYR A 21 1.94 38.01 13.97
N ALA A 22 1.55 39.28 14.10
CA ALA A 22 0.44 39.64 14.99
C ALA A 22 -0.88 38.96 14.57
N ARG A 23 -1.14 38.88 13.26
CA ARG A 23 -2.32 38.16 12.75
C ARG A 23 -2.22 36.65 12.99
N LEU A 24 -1.03 36.06 12.78
CA LEU A 24 -0.77 34.64 13.06
C LEU A 24 -1.00 34.32 14.54
N ASP A 25 -0.48 35.17 15.45
CA ASP A 25 -0.65 34.99 16.89
C ASP A 25 -2.14 35.06 17.28
N ALA A 26 -2.91 35.99 16.73
CA ALA A 26 -4.35 36.08 16.96
C ALA A 26 -5.10 34.82 16.50
N LEU A 27 -4.79 34.28 15.34
CA LEU A 27 -5.39 33.03 14.85
C LEU A 27 -5.02 31.83 15.71
N ARG A 28 -3.79 31.78 16.22
CA ARG A 28 -3.33 30.72 17.10
C ARG A 28 -4.05 30.76 18.45
N ASP A 29 -4.21 31.95 19.03
CA ASP A 29 -4.88 32.12 20.29
C ASP A 29 -6.36 31.75 20.16
N GLU A 30 -7.04 32.14 19.08
CA GLU A 30 -8.40 31.70 18.76
C GLU A 30 -8.52 30.18 18.62
N ALA A 31 -7.58 29.53 17.91
CA ALA A 31 -7.58 28.08 17.77
C ALA A 31 -7.33 27.37 19.12
N ALA A 32 -6.46 27.92 19.96
CA ALA A 32 -6.20 27.40 21.30
C ALA A 32 -7.42 27.50 22.21
N GLU A 33 -8.15 28.62 22.18
CA GLU A 33 -9.40 28.80 22.93
C GLU A 33 -10.46 27.78 22.49
N ARG A 34 -10.62 27.58 21.19
CA ARG A 34 -11.53 26.55 20.64
C ARG A 34 -11.14 25.15 21.04
N LEU A 35 -9.83 24.84 21.08
CA LEU A 35 -9.32 23.56 21.56
C LEU A 35 -9.66 23.32 23.02
N VAL A 36 -9.52 24.34 23.87
CA VAL A 36 -9.92 24.27 25.29
C VAL A 36 -11.43 24.02 25.42
N ALA A 37 -12.24 24.75 24.66
CA ALA A 37 -13.71 24.58 24.66
C ALA A 37 -14.11 23.15 24.19
N ALA A 38 -13.50 22.64 23.13
CA ALA A 38 -13.76 21.29 22.63
C ALA A 38 -13.39 20.21 23.66
N ARG A 39 -12.26 20.36 24.36
CA ARG A 39 -11.85 19.45 25.45
C ARG A 39 -12.87 19.48 26.61
N ALA A 40 -13.34 20.65 26.98
CA ALA A 40 -14.35 20.80 28.03
C ALA A 40 -15.72 20.20 27.64
N GLY A 41 -16.05 20.24 26.34
CA GLY A 41 -17.27 19.64 25.78
C GLY A 41 -17.19 18.12 25.56
N GLY A 42 -16.01 17.50 25.69
CA GLY A 42 -15.81 16.04 25.47
C GLY A 42 -15.93 15.61 24.01
N ASP A 43 -15.87 16.51 23.05
CA ASP A 43 -15.96 16.23 21.62
C ASP A 43 -14.57 15.88 21.05
N ALA A 44 -14.31 14.58 20.96
CA ALA A 44 -13.03 14.06 20.50
C ALA A 44 -12.67 14.48 19.06
N GLU A 45 -13.66 14.61 18.18
CA GLU A 45 -13.45 15.03 16.79
C GLU A 45 -13.03 16.51 16.72
N SER A 46 -13.74 17.39 17.39
CA SER A 46 -13.37 18.80 17.49
C SER A 46 -12.02 19.01 18.18
N VAL A 47 -11.70 18.21 19.20
CA VAL A 47 -10.38 18.23 19.85
C VAL A 47 -9.27 17.92 18.85
N ALA A 48 -9.43 16.87 18.03
CA ALA A 48 -8.44 16.50 17.03
C ALA A 48 -8.25 17.59 15.96
N ILE A 49 -9.35 18.20 15.49
CA ILE A 49 -9.34 19.30 14.50
C ILE A 49 -8.58 20.51 15.05
N TRP A 50 -8.94 20.99 16.22
CA TRP A 50 -8.33 22.21 16.79
C TRP A 50 -6.89 21.96 17.24
N GLN A 51 -6.57 20.77 17.72
CA GLN A 51 -5.19 20.39 18.04
C GLN A 51 -4.30 20.39 16.79
N ALA A 52 -4.79 19.85 15.66
CA ALA A 52 -4.08 19.90 14.38
C ALA A 52 -3.91 21.35 13.88
N GLU A 53 -4.92 22.20 14.05
CA GLU A 53 -4.85 23.61 13.64
C GLU A 53 -3.83 24.41 14.47
N VAL A 54 -3.82 24.24 15.79
CA VAL A 54 -2.79 24.85 16.65
C VAL A 54 -1.39 24.40 16.23
N ALA A 55 -1.19 23.10 16.04
CA ALA A 55 0.10 22.55 15.58
C ALA A 55 0.52 23.10 14.21
N ARG A 56 -0.44 23.29 13.29
CA ARG A 56 -0.19 23.90 11.98
C ARG A 56 0.26 25.36 12.07
N LEU A 57 -0.36 26.16 12.94
CA LEU A 57 -0.01 27.57 13.14
C LEU A 57 1.33 27.70 13.87
N ASP A 58 1.63 26.81 14.83
CA ASP A 58 2.92 26.78 15.52
C ASP A 58 4.09 26.40 14.58
N ALA A 59 3.86 25.50 13.64
CA ALA A 59 4.90 25.04 12.72
C ALA A 59 5.45 26.15 11.80
N VAL A 60 4.66 27.19 11.52
CA VAL A 60 5.04 28.30 10.62
C VAL A 60 5.60 29.53 11.34
N GLN A 61 5.88 29.44 12.63
CA GLN A 61 6.45 30.54 13.43
C GLN A 61 7.81 31.04 12.90
N GLN A 62 8.56 30.21 12.20
CA GLN A 62 9.84 30.60 11.61
C GLN A 62 9.71 30.79 10.10
N GLY A 63 10.06 31.99 9.63
CA GLY A 63 10.06 32.29 8.19
C GLY A 63 8.66 32.31 7.57
N LEU A 64 7.68 32.86 8.28
CA LEU A 64 6.29 32.97 7.84
C LEU A 64 6.17 33.61 6.45
N CYS A 65 6.85 34.75 6.24
CA CYS A 65 6.95 35.46 4.96
C CYS A 65 8.38 35.36 4.44
N PHE A 66 8.56 35.06 3.17
CA PHE A 66 9.90 34.93 2.56
C PHE A 66 10.04 35.61 1.20
N GLY A 67 8.95 36.22 0.71
CA GLY A 67 9.03 36.86 -0.59
C GLY A 67 7.93 37.85 -0.86
N ARG A 68 8.18 38.72 -1.86
CA ARG A 68 7.24 39.70 -2.39
C ARG A 68 7.35 39.80 -3.90
N LEU A 69 6.23 39.86 -4.59
CA LEU A 69 6.10 40.17 -5.99
C LEU A 69 5.50 41.56 -6.16
N ASP A 70 6.22 42.45 -6.84
CA ASP A 70 5.68 43.72 -7.31
C ASP A 70 5.20 43.54 -8.75
N GLN A 71 3.90 43.69 -8.98
CA GLN A 71 3.27 43.50 -10.28
C GLN A 71 3.30 44.80 -11.10
N HIS A 72 3.13 44.70 -12.42
CA HIS A 72 3.05 45.87 -13.31
C HIS A 72 1.85 46.76 -13.01
N ASP A 73 0.76 46.20 -12.51
CA ASP A 73 -0.46 46.93 -12.12
C ASP A 73 -0.31 47.67 -10.76
N GLY A 74 0.86 47.63 -10.15
CA GLY A 74 1.17 48.28 -8.87
C GLY A 74 0.80 47.46 -7.63
N ARG A 75 0.17 46.29 -7.78
CA ARG A 75 -0.13 45.39 -6.66
C ARG A 75 1.14 44.75 -6.11
N ARG A 76 1.16 44.57 -4.79
CA ARG A 76 2.22 43.84 -4.07
C ARG A 76 1.61 42.58 -3.48
N LEU A 77 2.21 41.44 -3.80
CA LEU A 77 1.81 40.14 -3.27
C LEU A 77 2.93 39.61 -2.38
N TYR A 78 2.69 39.51 -1.09
CA TYR A 78 3.61 38.83 -0.17
C TYR A 78 3.40 37.33 -0.20
N ILE A 79 4.49 36.60 -0.24
CA ILE A 79 4.50 35.14 -0.39
C ILE A 79 5.04 34.51 0.88
N GLY A 80 4.32 33.53 1.42
CA GLY A 80 4.71 32.87 2.66
C GLY A 80 4.29 31.41 2.74
N ARG A 81 4.50 30.85 3.92
CA ARG A 81 4.22 29.43 4.21
C ARG A 81 2.74 29.16 4.44
N LEU A 82 1.97 30.19 4.72
CA LEU A 82 0.55 30.12 5.05
C LEU A 82 -0.18 31.30 4.38
N GLY A 83 -1.42 31.10 3.98
CA GLY A 83 -2.30 32.19 3.54
C GLY A 83 -2.88 32.92 4.74
N LEU A 84 -2.70 34.25 4.80
CA LEU A 84 -3.34 35.11 5.79
C LEU A 84 -4.22 36.14 5.07
N PHE A 85 -5.38 36.40 5.63
CA PHE A 85 -6.36 37.32 5.07
C PHE A 85 -6.72 38.40 6.09
N ARG A 86 -7.01 39.58 5.58
CA ARG A 86 -7.53 40.67 6.38
C ARG A 86 -8.98 40.34 6.76
N GLU A 87 -9.30 40.47 8.01
CA GLU A 87 -10.60 40.09 8.54
C GLU A 87 -11.74 40.98 8.02
N ALA A 88 -11.46 42.25 7.76
CA ALA A 88 -12.46 43.24 7.36
C ALA A 88 -13.00 43.09 5.94
N ASP A 89 -12.17 42.66 5.01
CA ASP A 89 -12.48 42.65 3.55
C ASP A 89 -12.07 41.35 2.85
N GLY A 90 -11.39 40.45 3.54
CA GLY A 90 -10.90 39.19 2.96
C GLY A 90 -9.72 39.36 2.02
N GLU A 91 -9.09 40.55 1.94
CA GLU A 91 -7.90 40.72 1.11
C GLU A 91 -6.70 39.89 1.63
N PRO A 92 -5.93 39.28 0.73
CA PRO A 92 -4.78 38.50 1.12
C PRO A 92 -3.65 39.39 1.64
N LEU A 93 -3.31 39.25 2.91
CA LEU A 93 -2.12 39.84 3.53
C LEU A 93 -0.88 39.04 3.20
N LEU A 94 -1.01 37.71 3.14
CA LEU A 94 0.06 36.77 2.79
C LEU A 94 -0.52 35.67 1.91
N VAL A 95 0.08 35.45 0.76
CA VAL A 95 -0.33 34.40 -0.18
C VAL A 95 0.48 33.14 0.12
N ASP A 96 -0.23 32.03 0.29
CA ASP A 96 0.41 30.74 0.44
C ASP A 96 1.24 30.39 -0.80
N TRP A 97 2.45 29.93 -0.61
CA TRP A 97 3.37 29.57 -1.69
C TRP A 97 2.80 28.50 -2.64
N ARG A 98 1.87 27.71 -2.16
CA ARG A 98 1.20 26.65 -2.94
C ARG A 98 0.13 27.20 -3.88
N ALA A 99 -0.39 28.40 -3.58
CA ALA A 99 -1.42 29.02 -4.40
C ALA A 99 -0.95 29.33 -5.83
N PRO A 100 -1.83 29.29 -6.83
CA PRO A 100 -1.48 29.62 -8.21
C PRO A 100 -0.87 31.03 -8.34
N ALA A 101 -1.36 32.01 -7.57
CA ALA A 101 -0.86 33.39 -7.58
C ALA A 101 0.61 33.52 -7.16
N ALA A 102 1.12 32.61 -6.30
CA ALA A 102 2.51 32.58 -5.86
C ALA A 102 3.45 31.98 -6.92
N ARG A 103 2.95 31.35 -7.97
CA ARG A 103 3.77 30.61 -8.94
C ARG A 103 4.81 31.47 -9.62
N ALA A 104 4.46 32.70 -9.97
CA ALA A 104 5.39 33.63 -10.61
C ALA A 104 6.64 33.93 -9.76
N PHE A 105 6.57 33.76 -8.43
CA PHE A 105 7.73 33.88 -7.55
C PHE A 105 8.84 32.87 -7.86
N TYR A 106 8.50 31.71 -8.42
CA TYR A 106 9.44 30.63 -8.75
C TYR A 106 9.76 30.56 -10.24
N THR A 107 8.84 30.97 -11.10
CA THR A 107 8.91 30.69 -12.54
C THR A 107 9.08 31.94 -13.41
N ALA A 108 8.84 33.13 -12.88
CA ALA A 108 9.05 34.35 -13.63
C ALA A 108 10.56 34.59 -13.89
N THR A 109 10.91 34.99 -15.09
CA THR A 109 12.26 35.33 -15.52
C THR A 109 12.23 36.64 -16.31
N ALA A 110 13.39 37.25 -16.52
CA ALA A 110 13.47 38.46 -17.37
C ALA A 110 12.98 38.22 -18.81
N ALA A 111 13.10 36.99 -19.33
CA ALA A 111 12.57 36.60 -20.65
C ALA A 111 11.06 36.34 -20.63
N GLU A 112 10.51 35.96 -19.50
CA GLU A 112 9.08 35.67 -19.30
C GLU A 112 8.61 36.20 -17.93
N PRO A 113 8.39 37.53 -17.79
CA PRO A 113 8.12 38.17 -16.50
C PRO A 113 6.79 37.80 -15.86
N GLN A 114 5.83 37.24 -16.59
CA GLN A 114 4.51 36.79 -16.08
C GLN A 114 3.73 37.88 -15.31
N GLY A 115 3.87 39.15 -15.74
CA GLY A 115 3.22 40.28 -15.10
C GLY A 115 3.94 40.80 -13.85
N VAL A 116 5.12 40.27 -13.53
CA VAL A 116 5.95 40.68 -12.38
C VAL A 116 7.03 41.65 -12.83
N ARG A 117 7.06 42.82 -12.21
CA ARG A 117 8.11 43.84 -12.42
C ARG A 117 9.35 43.55 -11.59
N ARG A 118 9.16 43.17 -10.31
CA ARG A 118 10.25 42.90 -9.37
C ARG A 118 9.90 41.75 -8.46
N ARG A 119 10.82 40.82 -8.27
CA ARG A 119 10.77 39.78 -7.26
C ARG A 119 11.74 40.15 -6.13
N ARG A 120 11.23 40.21 -4.89
CA ARG A 120 12.00 40.43 -3.67
C ARG A 120 12.01 39.17 -2.82
N ARG A 121 13.19 38.68 -2.46
CA ARG A 121 13.36 37.65 -1.44
C ARG A 121 13.61 38.32 -0.10
N ILE A 122 12.87 37.86 0.93
CA ILE A 122 12.92 38.40 2.28
C ILE A 122 13.49 37.32 3.18
N THR A 123 14.68 37.55 3.73
CA THR A 123 15.29 36.62 4.69
C THR A 123 14.91 37.03 6.09
N VAL A 124 14.23 36.11 6.80
CA VAL A 124 13.73 36.32 8.17
C VAL A 124 14.44 35.34 9.11
N GLN A 125 14.98 35.84 10.22
CA GLN A 125 15.48 35.03 11.34
C GLN A 125 14.61 35.24 12.57
N GLY A 126 13.98 34.16 13.02
CA GLY A 126 12.89 34.28 13.99
C GLY A 126 11.75 35.10 13.41
N ARG A 127 11.55 36.33 13.93
CA ARG A 127 10.54 37.30 13.44
C ARG A 127 11.18 38.57 12.88
N THR A 128 12.51 38.60 12.72
CA THR A 128 13.26 39.79 12.28
C THR A 128 13.73 39.64 10.83
N VAL A 129 13.48 40.63 10.02
CA VAL A 129 13.98 40.71 8.64
C VAL A 129 15.47 41.09 8.69
N VAL A 130 16.32 40.20 8.14
CA VAL A 130 17.78 40.35 8.21
C VAL A 130 18.42 40.69 6.86
N ALA A 131 17.75 40.38 5.75
CA ALA A 131 18.25 40.68 4.42
C ALA A 131 17.14 40.75 3.37
N LEU A 132 17.35 41.57 2.37
CA LEU A 132 16.50 41.67 1.18
C LEU A 132 17.35 41.43 -0.06
N ASP A 133 16.82 40.68 -1.03
CA ASP A 133 17.44 40.40 -2.32
C ASP A 133 16.41 40.67 -3.44
N ASP A 134 16.69 41.65 -4.26
CA ASP A 134 15.80 42.16 -5.31
C ASP A 134 16.26 41.71 -6.70
N GLU A 135 15.35 41.12 -7.44
CA GLU A 135 15.53 40.77 -8.83
C GLU A 135 14.52 41.53 -9.70
N VAL A 136 15.01 42.40 -10.56
CA VAL A 136 14.20 43.17 -11.52
C VAL A 136 14.00 42.29 -12.76
N LEU A 137 12.72 41.99 -13.08
CA LEU A 137 12.34 41.12 -14.20
C LEU A 137 11.88 41.94 -15.43
N ASP A 138 11.64 43.24 -15.27
CA ASP A 138 11.23 44.14 -16.34
C ASP A 138 12.47 44.72 -17.04
N THR A 139 12.68 44.26 -18.27
CA THR A 139 13.83 44.70 -19.10
C THR A 139 13.73 46.15 -19.60
N ASP A 140 12.53 46.75 -19.60
CA ASP A 140 12.32 48.13 -20.03
C ASP A 140 12.81 49.15 -18.97
N ALA A 141 13.07 48.66 -17.74
CA ALA A 141 13.57 49.46 -16.62
C ALA A 141 15.09 49.28 -16.34
N VAL A 142 15.82 48.52 -17.15
CA VAL A 142 17.21 48.17 -16.87
C VAL A 142 18.19 49.26 -17.32
N GLY A 143 18.42 50.21 -16.42
CA GLY A 143 19.71 50.82 -16.26
C GLY A 143 20.46 50.02 -15.18
N GLU A 144 21.45 49.24 -15.61
CA GLU A 144 22.53 48.71 -14.78
C GLU A 144 22.14 48.06 -13.40
N VAL A 145 21.59 46.86 -13.36
CA VAL A 145 21.75 45.98 -12.17
C VAL A 145 21.97 44.54 -12.65
N GLY A 146 23.23 44.10 -12.58
CA GLY A 146 23.63 42.75 -12.95
C GLY A 146 23.40 41.71 -11.84
N LEU A 147 23.23 40.47 -12.26
CA LEU A 147 23.65 39.19 -11.61
C LEU A 147 23.59 39.11 -10.07
N VAL A 148 22.41 39.16 -9.46
CA VAL A 148 22.30 38.99 -7.99
C VAL A 148 21.65 37.67 -7.56
N GLY A 149 20.97 36.92 -8.45
CA GLY A 149 20.28 35.68 -8.08
C GLY A 149 21.18 34.52 -7.66
N GLU A 150 22.44 34.49 -8.04
CA GLU A 150 23.38 33.39 -7.76
C GLU A 150 24.00 33.49 -6.35
N ALA A 151 24.13 34.71 -5.79
CA ALA A 151 24.68 34.92 -4.46
C ALA A 151 23.79 34.42 -3.34
N ALA A 152 22.47 34.55 -3.45
CA ALA A 152 21.50 34.01 -2.48
C ALA A 152 21.48 32.50 -2.48
N LEU A 153 21.63 31.86 -3.65
CA LEU A 153 21.73 30.39 -3.78
C LEU A 153 23.04 29.89 -3.13
N LEU A 154 24.18 30.59 -3.37
CA LEU A 154 25.45 30.25 -2.75
C LEU A 154 25.42 30.43 -1.23
N ALA A 155 24.77 31.47 -0.72
CA ALA A 155 24.62 31.71 0.71
C ALA A 155 23.77 30.62 1.38
N ALA A 156 22.71 30.16 0.73
CA ALA A 156 21.88 29.06 1.22
C ALA A 156 22.64 27.71 1.24
N VAL A 157 23.50 27.46 0.24
CA VAL A 157 24.30 26.23 0.16
C VAL A 157 25.49 26.27 1.15
N THR A 158 26.00 27.45 1.50
CA THR A 158 27.12 27.63 2.45
C THR A 158 26.66 27.80 3.90
N ALA A 159 25.36 27.97 4.17
CA ALA A 159 24.85 28.04 5.53
C ALA A 159 25.21 26.76 6.31
N ARG A 160 25.62 26.94 7.58
CA ARG A 160 26.08 25.84 8.45
C ARG A 160 25.07 24.68 8.43
N ARG A 161 25.53 23.48 8.11
CA ARG A 161 24.75 22.25 8.20
C ARG A 161 24.42 21.99 9.65
N THR A 162 23.17 22.24 10.03
CA THR A 162 22.67 22.07 11.41
C THR A 162 22.24 20.65 11.74
N GLY A 163 22.45 19.68 10.84
CA GLY A 163 21.98 18.29 11.00
C GLY A 163 20.45 18.13 10.86
N ARG A 164 19.73 19.22 10.56
CA ARG A 164 18.28 19.18 10.29
C ARG A 164 18.03 19.44 8.81
N MET A 165 17.04 18.75 8.25
CA MET A 165 16.59 19.03 6.89
C MET A 165 15.83 20.37 6.90
N HIS A 166 16.30 21.33 6.10
CA HIS A 166 15.58 22.58 5.87
C HIS A 166 14.68 22.42 4.63
N ASP A 167 13.52 23.06 4.68
CA ASP A 167 12.70 23.16 3.48
C ASP A 167 13.37 24.04 2.42
N ILE A 168 13.01 23.83 1.17
CA ILE A 168 13.54 24.56 0.02
C ILE A 168 12.59 25.63 -0.52
N VAL A 169 11.53 25.97 0.21
CA VAL A 169 10.48 26.89 -0.28
C VAL A 169 11.07 28.23 -0.74
N THR A 170 12.08 28.73 -0.07
CA THR A 170 12.73 30.00 -0.41
C THR A 170 13.71 29.90 -1.58
N THR A 171 14.25 28.71 -1.86
CA THR A 171 15.29 28.46 -2.87
C THR A 171 14.82 27.55 -4.01
N LEU A 172 13.51 27.33 -4.11
CA LEU A 172 12.91 26.46 -5.11
C LEU A 172 13.22 26.97 -6.53
N GLN A 173 13.77 26.08 -7.34
CA GLN A 173 14.04 26.37 -8.76
C GLN A 173 12.79 26.14 -9.62
N ALA A 174 12.70 26.82 -10.76
CA ALA A 174 11.56 26.69 -11.68
C ALA A 174 11.30 25.24 -12.15
N GLU A 175 12.37 24.44 -12.31
CA GLU A 175 12.25 23.02 -12.67
C GLU A 175 11.65 22.19 -11.53
N GLN A 176 12.09 22.46 -10.29
CA GLN A 176 11.55 21.81 -9.09
C GLN A 176 10.08 22.21 -8.87
N ASP A 177 9.72 23.50 -9.06
CA ASP A 177 8.32 23.96 -8.99
C ASP A 177 7.43 23.24 -10.03
N ARG A 178 7.94 23.01 -11.24
CA ARG A 178 7.23 22.26 -12.27
C ARG A 178 6.93 20.83 -11.84
N ILE A 179 7.88 20.15 -11.20
CA ILE A 179 7.71 18.81 -10.66
C ILE A 179 6.69 18.79 -9.51
N ILE A 180 6.83 19.75 -8.57
CA ILE A 180 5.94 19.88 -7.41
C ILE A 180 4.50 20.06 -7.86
N ARG A 181 4.24 20.93 -8.82
CA ARG A 181 2.90 21.25 -9.32
C ARG A 181 2.40 20.33 -10.42
N HIS A 182 3.14 19.32 -10.80
CA HIS A 182 2.69 18.34 -11.79
C HIS A 182 1.40 17.66 -11.33
N GLY A 183 0.49 17.33 -12.25
CA GLY A 183 -0.78 16.67 -11.96
C GLY A 183 -0.61 15.39 -11.12
N SER A 184 -1.64 15.02 -10.34
CA SER A 184 -1.57 13.87 -9.40
C SER A 184 -2.11 12.57 -9.99
N GLY A 185 -2.54 12.54 -11.23
CA GLY A 185 -3.04 11.31 -11.87
C GLY A 185 -1.90 10.39 -12.30
N GLY A 186 -1.96 9.10 -11.90
CA GLY A 186 -0.97 8.11 -12.28
C GLY A 186 0.33 8.19 -11.46
N VAL A 187 1.41 7.68 -12.04
CA VAL A 187 2.72 7.60 -11.41
C VAL A 187 3.65 8.67 -11.98
N LEU A 188 4.17 9.52 -11.12
CA LEU A 188 5.24 10.46 -11.44
C LEU A 188 6.58 9.88 -10.97
N VAL A 189 7.53 9.71 -11.89
CA VAL A 189 8.89 9.28 -11.57
C VAL A 189 9.83 10.49 -11.64
N VAL A 190 10.51 10.77 -10.54
CA VAL A 190 11.50 11.85 -10.40
C VAL A 190 12.87 11.21 -10.25
N GLN A 191 13.71 11.38 -11.26
CA GLN A 191 15.06 10.85 -11.30
C GLN A 191 16.07 11.99 -11.23
N GLY A 192 17.14 11.79 -10.46
CA GLY A 192 18.24 12.75 -10.37
C GLY A 192 19.40 12.18 -9.58
N GLY A 193 20.59 12.77 -9.74
CA GLY A 193 21.79 12.39 -9.00
C GLY A 193 21.71 12.73 -7.51
N PRO A 194 22.74 12.35 -6.73
CA PRO A 194 22.82 12.69 -5.31
C PRO A 194 22.85 14.20 -5.11
N GLY A 195 22.20 14.68 -4.04
CA GLY A 195 22.22 16.11 -3.68
C GLY A 195 21.37 17.04 -4.57
N THR A 196 20.60 16.52 -5.56
CA THR A 196 19.74 17.35 -6.43
C THR A 196 18.43 17.80 -5.76
N GLY A 197 18.23 17.47 -4.49
CA GLY A 197 17.05 17.87 -3.73
C GLY A 197 15.80 17.02 -3.99
N LYS A 198 15.93 15.80 -4.54
CA LYS A 198 14.81 14.90 -4.86
C LYS A 198 13.82 14.72 -3.72
N THR A 199 14.32 14.34 -2.54
CA THR A 199 13.51 14.15 -1.33
C THR A 199 12.77 15.41 -0.94
N ALA A 200 13.46 16.58 -0.97
CA ALA A 200 12.83 17.85 -0.66
C ALA A 200 11.71 18.17 -1.66
N VAL A 201 11.94 17.97 -2.95
CA VAL A 201 10.91 18.14 -4.00
C VAL A 201 9.71 17.22 -3.77
N ALA A 202 9.94 15.95 -3.38
CA ALA A 202 8.88 15.00 -3.08
C ALA A 202 8.01 15.46 -1.89
N LEU A 203 8.63 15.94 -0.80
CA LEU A 203 7.91 16.43 0.38
C LEU A 203 7.11 17.71 0.09
N HIS A 204 7.70 18.64 -0.67
CA HIS A 204 6.99 19.86 -1.11
C HIS A 204 5.83 19.51 -2.04
N ARG A 205 5.99 18.48 -2.87
CA ARG A 205 4.89 17.97 -3.69
C ARG A 205 3.77 17.38 -2.84
N VAL A 206 4.07 16.65 -1.77
CA VAL A 206 3.07 16.17 -0.82
C VAL A 206 2.26 17.35 -0.25
N ALA A 207 2.97 18.38 0.24
CA ALA A 207 2.34 19.57 0.78
C ALA A 207 1.46 20.29 -0.26
N TYR A 208 1.94 20.40 -1.50
CA TYR A 208 1.18 20.98 -2.61
C TYR A 208 -0.07 20.17 -2.94
N LEU A 209 0.05 18.83 -3.02
CA LEU A 209 -1.08 17.93 -3.31
C LEU A 209 -2.14 17.96 -2.21
N LEU A 210 -1.73 17.95 -0.94
CA LEU A 210 -2.64 18.07 0.19
C LEU A 210 -3.35 19.41 0.24
N HIS A 211 -2.67 20.51 -0.15
CA HIS A 211 -3.27 21.83 -0.24
C HIS A 211 -4.30 21.93 -1.38
N THR A 212 -3.97 21.42 -2.56
CA THR A 212 -4.79 21.56 -3.76
C THR A 212 -5.87 20.50 -3.94
N ARG A 213 -5.81 19.41 -3.15
CA ARG A 213 -6.68 18.24 -3.28
C ARG A 213 -7.23 17.77 -1.93
N PRO A 214 -8.33 18.37 -1.47
CA PRO A 214 -8.90 18.05 -0.14
C PRO A 214 -9.21 16.56 0.07
N HIS A 215 -9.58 15.81 -0.98
CA HIS A 215 -9.86 14.38 -0.90
C HIS A 215 -8.63 13.54 -0.50
N LEU A 216 -7.40 14.03 -0.72
CA LEU A 216 -6.18 13.34 -0.27
C LEU A 216 -5.99 13.47 1.24
N ARG A 217 -6.49 14.52 1.87
CA ARG A 217 -6.47 14.65 3.35
C ARG A 217 -7.34 13.58 4.01
N ALA A 218 -8.52 13.31 3.43
CA ALA A 218 -9.42 12.28 3.96
C ALA A 218 -8.89 10.85 3.75
N ARG A 219 -8.19 10.61 2.64
CA ARG A 219 -7.63 9.28 2.32
C ARG A 219 -6.21 9.05 2.84
N GLY A 220 -5.56 10.09 3.34
CA GLY A 220 -4.16 10.05 3.77
C GLY A 220 -3.15 9.98 2.63
N VAL A 221 -1.94 10.42 2.94
CA VAL A 221 -0.76 10.29 2.08
C VAL A 221 0.29 9.48 2.83
N LEU A 222 0.84 8.45 2.17
CA LEU A 222 1.91 7.64 2.70
C LEU A 222 3.24 8.07 2.09
N VAL A 223 4.26 8.28 2.93
CA VAL A 223 5.65 8.46 2.52
C VAL A 223 6.47 7.26 2.97
N VAL A 224 7.03 6.55 2.00
CA VAL A 224 7.85 5.36 2.23
C VAL A 224 9.33 5.73 2.07
N GLY A 225 10.12 5.39 3.06
CA GLY A 225 11.57 5.62 3.06
C GLY A 225 12.38 4.38 3.44
N PRO A 226 13.72 4.41 3.26
CA PRO A 226 14.59 3.26 3.45
C PRO A 226 14.79 2.86 4.92
N SER A 227 14.65 3.79 5.86
CA SER A 227 14.85 3.55 7.29
C SER A 227 14.05 4.51 8.17
N ARG A 228 13.80 4.12 9.44
CA ARG A 228 13.12 4.99 10.42
C ARG A 228 13.92 6.28 10.69
N VAL A 229 15.24 6.19 10.81
CA VAL A 229 16.10 7.38 11.01
C VAL A 229 15.95 8.37 9.86
N PHE A 230 15.87 7.88 8.64
CA PHE A 230 15.60 8.72 7.47
C PHE A 230 14.19 9.35 7.53
N LEU A 231 13.19 8.57 7.91
CA LEU A 231 11.80 9.04 8.04
C LEU A 231 11.66 10.08 9.15
N ASP A 232 12.32 9.91 10.28
CA ASP A 232 12.36 10.90 11.36
C ASP A 232 13.01 12.22 10.90
N TYR A 233 14.08 12.11 10.09
CA TYR A 233 14.74 13.26 9.54
C TYR A 233 13.85 14.06 8.56
N ILE A 234 13.15 13.39 7.65
CA ILE A 234 12.24 14.05 6.71
C ILE A 234 10.92 14.49 7.37
N GLY A 235 10.49 13.78 8.41
CA GLY A 235 9.28 14.10 9.18
C GLY A 235 9.33 15.48 9.84
N GLN A 236 10.53 16.03 10.07
CA GLN A 236 10.69 17.38 10.61
C GLN A 236 10.34 18.50 9.60
N VAL A 237 10.33 18.20 8.31
CA VAL A 237 10.05 19.18 7.25
C VAL A 237 8.56 19.40 7.03
N LEU A 238 7.75 18.33 7.12
CA LEU A 238 6.33 18.36 6.82
C LEU A 238 5.52 19.36 7.66
N PRO A 239 5.72 19.45 9.00
CA PRO A 239 5.05 20.46 9.81
C PRO A 239 5.43 21.89 9.38
N GLY A 240 6.70 22.13 9.03
CA GLY A 240 7.18 23.41 8.51
C GLY A 240 6.54 23.81 7.17
N LEU A 241 5.98 22.85 6.43
CA LEU A 241 5.19 23.06 5.21
C LEU A 241 3.70 23.20 5.48
N GLY A 242 3.27 23.12 6.76
CA GLY A 242 1.86 23.25 7.18
C GLY A 242 1.05 21.95 7.07
N GLU A 243 1.70 20.78 7.00
CA GLU A 243 1.01 19.50 6.83
C GLU A 243 1.37 18.50 7.95
N ASN A 244 0.33 18.02 8.65
CA ASN A 244 0.46 17.07 9.76
C ASN A 244 -0.23 15.71 9.48
N SER A 245 -0.91 15.55 8.33
CA SER A 245 -1.71 14.38 7.99
C SER A 245 -0.99 13.36 7.10
N VAL A 246 0.34 13.32 7.17
CA VAL A 246 1.17 12.41 6.38
C VAL A 246 1.64 11.25 7.24
N VAL A 247 1.41 10.04 6.76
CA VAL A 247 1.92 8.82 7.38
C VAL A 247 3.29 8.51 6.79
N THR A 248 4.28 8.30 7.65
CA THR A 248 5.62 7.87 7.24
C THR A 248 5.86 6.44 7.69
N ALA A 249 6.36 5.60 6.81
CA ALA A 249 6.62 4.19 7.10
C ALA A 249 7.79 3.62 6.28
N THR A 250 8.52 2.67 6.84
CA THR A 250 9.34 1.76 6.05
C THR A 250 8.48 0.62 5.49
N ILE A 251 9.01 -0.19 4.58
CA ILE A 251 8.29 -1.38 4.10
C ILE A 251 7.93 -2.33 5.25
N ALA A 252 8.80 -2.44 6.25
CA ALA A 252 8.58 -3.29 7.41
C ALA A 252 7.39 -2.81 8.27
N ASP A 253 7.19 -1.50 8.38
CA ASP A 253 6.12 -0.91 9.19
C ASP A 253 4.73 -1.06 8.55
N LEU A 254 4.65 -1.39 7.26
CA LEU A 254 3.37 -1.50 6.53
C LEU A 254 2.57 -2.77 6.87
N ARG A 255 3.12 -3.69 7.64
CA ARG A 255 2.42 -4.83 8.20
C ARG A 255 2.48 -4.79 9.73
N PRO A 256 1.49 -4.20 10.40
CA PRO A 256 1.41 -4.17 11.85
C PRO A 256 1.40 -5.60 12.45
N GLY A 257 2.00 -5.77 13.62
CA GLY A 257 2.04 -7.06 14.31
C GLY A 257 3.19 -7.99 13.90
N VAL A 258 3.98 -7.61 12.89
CA VAL A 258 5.20 -8.34 12.53
C VAL A 258 6.41 -7.60 13.08
N GLU A 259 7.10 -8.22 14.02
CA GLU A 259 8.37 -7.72 14.53
C GLU A 259 9.51 -8.20 13.63
N VAL A 260 10.37 -7.25 13.21
CA VAL A 260 11.57 -7.54 12.43
C VAL A 260 12.76 -7.58 13.37
N ASP A 261 13.21 -8.77 13.67
CA ASP A 261 14.29 -9.05 14.66
C ASP A 261 15.51 -9.71 14.01
N ARG A 262 15.43 -10.02 12.72
CA ARG A 262 16.48 -10.72 11.97
C ARG A 262 16.94 -9.96 10.75
N VAL A 263 18.22 -10.11 10.42
CA VAL A 263 18.82 -9.59 9.18
C VAL A 263 19.23 -10.75 8.30
N ASP A 264 18.69 -10.80 7.09
CA ASP A 264 19.07 -11.82 6.11
C ASP A 264 20.45 -11.55 5.49
N PRO A 265 21.18 -12.62 5.13
CA PRO A 265 22.31 -12.48 4.22
C PRO A 265 21.89 -11.84 2.90
N PRO A 266 22.74 -11.05 2.22
CA PRO A 266 22.38 -10.32 1.01
C PRO A 266 21.76 -11.19 -0.09
N GLY A 267 22.30 -12.37 -0.36
CA GLY A 267 21.77 -13.28 -1.39
C GLY A 267 20.37 -13.84 -1.04
N THR A 268 20.12 -14.12 0.24
CA THR A 268 18.81 -14.56 0.72
C THR A 268 17.79 -13.44 0.59
N ALA A 269 18.14 -12.23 1.03
CA ALA A 269 17.28 -11.05 0.91
C ALA A 269 16.94 -10.74 -0.56
N GLU A 270 17.92 -10.86 -1.47
CA GLU A 270 17.67 -10.70 -2.92
C GLU A 270 16.72 -11.77 -3.45
N ALA A 271 16.92 -13.04 -3.11
CA ALA A 271 16.06 -14.14 -3.56
C ALA A 271 14.61 -13.98 -3.09
N LYS A 272 14.41 -13.62 -1.81
CA LYS A 272 13.10 -13.33 -1.21
C LYS A 272 12.41 -12.12 -1.86
N GLY A 273 13.18 -11.14 -2.31
CA GLY A 273 12.66 -9.93 -2.95
C GLY A 273 12.15 -10.10 -4.39
N ARG A 274 12.41 -11.22 -5.06
CA ARG A 274 12.07 -11.43 -6.48
C ARG A 274 10.60 -11.71 -6.68
N ALA A 275 10.03 -11.26 -7.81
CA ALA A 275 8.62 -11.44 -8.17
C ALA A 275 8.19 -12.91 -8.24
N VAL A 276 9.11 -13.82 -8.56
CA VAL A 276 8.86 -15.28 -8.61
C VAL A 276 8.36 -15.81 -7.25
N MET A 277 8.67 -15.15 -6.14
CA MET A 277 8.20 -15.57 -4.82
C MET A 277 6.67 -15.48 -4.70
N ALA A 278 6.03 -14.56 -5.42
CA ALA A 278 4.57 -14.48 -5.45
C ALA A 278 3.94 -15.73 -6.10
N GLU A 279 4.56 -16.26 -7.16
CA GLU A 279 4.12 -17.49 -7.82
C GLU A 279 4.33 -18.72 -6.92
N ARG A 280 5.48 -18.76 -6.23
CA ARG A 280 5.79 -19.81 -5.25
C ARG A 280 4.83 -19.82 -4.08
N LEU A 281 4.50 -18.66 -3.53
CA LEU A 281 3.49 -18.52 -2.47
C LEU A 281 2.12 -19.01 -2.94
N ALA A 282 1.70 -18.59 -4.13
CA ALA A 282 0.44 -19.04 -4.71
C ALA A 282 0.40 -20.56 -4.93
N GLU A 283 1.53 -21.19 -5.31
CA GLU A 283 1.64 -22.63 -5.44
C GLU A 283 1.61 -23.31 -4.06
N ALA A 284 2.35 -22.79 -3.08
CA ALA A 284 2.36 -23.30 -1.71
C ALA A 284 0.95 -23.30 -1.11
N VAL A 285 0.16 -22.23 -1.32
CA VAL A 285 -1.24 -22.18 -0.86
C VAL A 285 -2.10 -23.20 -1.59
N ARG A 286 -1.98 -23.33 -2.93
CA ARG A 286 -2.76 -24.31 -3.71
C ARG A 286 -2.45 -25.75 -3.33
N SER A 287 -1.20 -26.09 -3.06
CA SER A 287 -0.78 -27.45 -2.71
C SER A 287 -1.32 -27.95 -1.35
N ARG A 288 -1.87 -27.05 -0.52
CA ARG A 288 -2.50 -27.41 0.74
C ARG A 288 -3.87 -28.06 0.57
N VAL A 289 -4.53 -27.83 -0.56
CA VAL A 289 -5.84 -28.42 -0.86
C VAL A 289 -5.62 -29.83 -1.40
N ARG A 290 -6.21 -30.81 -0.71
CA ARG A 290 -6.03 -32.23 -1.03
C ARG A 290 -7.32 -32.83 -1.59
N THR A 291 -7.19 -33.61 -2.63
CA THR A 291 -8.28 -34.45 -3.14
C THR A 291 -8.06 -35.85 -2.62
N PRO A 292 -9.03 -36.47 -1.88
CA PRO A 292 -8.85 -37.81 -1.37
C PRO A 292 -8.93 -38.83 -2.50
N ASP A 293 -8.12 -39.88 -2.43
CA ASP A 293 -8.15 -41.01 -3.38
C ASP A 293 -9.16 -42.08 -2.94
N HIS A 294 -9.50 -42.12 -1.65
CA HIS A 294 -10.41 -43.08 -1.03
C HIS A 294 -11.55 -42.33 -0.30
N PRO A 295 -12.68 -43.01 -0.03
CA PRO A 295 -13.75 -42.45 0.80
C PRO A 295 -13.21 -42.01 2.15
N VAL A 296 -13.53 -40.77 2.57
CA VAL A 296 -13.19 -40.23 3.89
C VAL A 296 -14.30 -40.63 4.86
N GLU A 297 -13.93 -41.34 5.91
CA GLU A 297 -14.83 -41.67 7.00
C GLU A 297 -14.84 -40.53 8.01
N VAL A 298 -16.02 -40.04 8.35
CA VAL A 298 -16.26 -38.92 9.24
C VAL A 298 -17.14 -39.40 10.37
N GLU A 299 -16.62 -39.37 11.58
CA GLU A 299 -17.40 -39.72 12.78
C GLU A 299 -18.24 -38.52 13.18
N PHE A 300 -19.54 -38.74 13.32
CA PHE A 300 -20.50 -37.77 13.83
C PHE A 300 -21.41 -38.44 14.82
N GLU A 301 -21.36 -38.01 16.10
CA GLU A 301 -22.04 -38.68 17.22
C GLU A 301 -21.67 -40.18 17.30
N GLN A 302 -22.59 -41.07 16.99
CA GLN A 302 -22.37 -42.54 16.99
C GLN A 302 -22.40 -43.13 15.58
N LEU A 303 -22.42 -42.28 14.54
CA LEU A 303 -22.53 -42.66 13.15
C LEU A 303 -21.23 -42.45 12.42
N VAL A 304 -20.90 -43.32 11.49
CA VAL A 304 -19.78 -43.12 10.56
C VAL A 304 -20.34 -42.74 9.20
N LEU A 305 -20.16 -41.50 8.85
CA LEU A 305 -20.54 -40.95 7.55
C LEU A 305 -19.42 -41.18 6.55
N ARG A 306 -19.74 -41.49 5.31
CA ARG A 306 -18.77 -41.68 4.23
C ARG A 306 -18.91 -40.60 3.18
N LEU A 307 -17.83 -39.86 2.99
CA LEU A 307 -17.70 -38.84 1.96
C LEU A 307 -16.88 -39.38 0.79
N ASP A 308 -17.53 -39.63 -0.34
CA ASP A 308 -16.85 -40.20 -1.51
C ASP A 308 -15.94 -39.19 -2.22
N PRO A 309 -14.85 -39.68 -2.87
CA PRO A 309 -13.86 -38.78 -3.55
C PRO A 309 -14.49 -37.94 -4.66
N ARG A 310 -15.54 -38.39 -5.33
CA ARG A 310 -16.20 -37.64 -6.41
C ARG A 310 -16.96 -36.45 -5.84
N THR A 311 -17.62 -36.63 -4.70
CA THR A 311 -18.32 -35.56 -3.96
C THR A 311 -17.33 -34.54 -3.44
N CYS A 312 -16.24 -34.98 -2.77
CA CYS A 312 -15.13 -34.07 -2.39
C CYS A 312 -14.60 -33.28 -3.58
N GLY A 313 -14.26 -33.96 -4.67
CA GLY A 313 -13.75 -33.32 -5.88
C GLY A 313 -14.74 -32.34 -6.52
N ARG A 314 -16.03 -32.55 -6.39
CA ARG A 314 -17.08 -31.62 -6.84
C ARG A 314 -17.13 -30.38 -5.97
N ALA A 315 -17.11 -30.51 -4.65
CA ALA A 315 -17.08 -29.42 -3.68
C ALA A 315 -15.81 -28.58 -3.84
N LEU A 316 -14.63 -29.23 -3.95
CA LEU A 316 -13.35 -28.57 -4.21
C LEU A 316 -13.37 -27.72 -5.50
N ARG A 317 -13.89 -28.29 -6.59
CA ARG A 317 -14.02 -27.54 -7.85
C ARG A 317 -15.01 -26.39 -7.76
N LYS A 318 -16.11 -26.54 -7.02
CA LYS A 318 -17.10 -25.47 -6.82
C LYS A 318 -16.48 -24.32 -6.04
N ALA A 319 -15.82 -24.61 -4.92
CA ALA A 319 -15.10 -23.62 -4.12
C ALA A 319 -13.98 -22.94 -4.92
N GLY A 320 -13.16 -23.68 -5.66
CA GLY A 320 -12.09 -23.14 -6.47
C GLY A 320 -12.56 -22.23 -7.63
N ARG A 321 -13.79 -22.42 -8.14
CA ARG A 321 -14.37 -21.56 -9.18
C ARG A 321 -14.86 -20.22 -8.67
N THR A 322 -14.99 -20.03 -7.37
CA THR A 322 -15.43 -18.76 -6.77
C THR A 322 -14.41 -17.64 -6.98
N GLY A 323 -13.13 -17.98 -7.16
CA GLY A 323 -12.03 -17.01 -7.21
C GLY A 323 -11.75 -16.32 -5.88
N LEU A 324 -12.36 -16.80 -4.79
CA LEU A 324 -12.14 -16.29 -3.44
C LEU A 324 -10.75 -16.69 -2.93
N PRO A 325 -10.17 -15.92 -2.01
CA PRO A 325 -8.96 -16.32 -1.28
C PRO A 325 -9.15 -17.64 -0.53
N HIS A 326 -8.05 -18.34 -0.21
CA HIS A 326 -8.02 -19.69 0.30
C HIS A 326 -8.99 -19.96 1.47
N ASN A 327 -8.89 -19.17 2.56
CA ASN A 327 -9.72 -19.39 3.76
C ASN A 327 -11.19 -19.05 3.51
N GLN A 328 -11.50 -18.14 2.60
CA GLN A 328 -12.88 -17.84 2.21
C GLN A 328 -13.46 -18.93 1.29
N ALA A 329 -12.67 -19.42 0.34
CA ALA A 329 -13.05 -20.54 -0.51
C ALA A 329 -13.24 -21.85 0.31
N MET A 330 -12.43 -22.03 1.37
CA MET A 330 -12.57 -23.13 2.34
C MET A 330 -13.98 -23.17 2.95
N LEU A 331 -14.54 -22.04 3.36
CA LEU A 331 -15.89 -21.98 3.91
C LEU A 331 -16.96 -22.43 2.90
N VAL A 332 -16.76 -22.13 1.62
CA VAL A 332 -17.64 -22.61 0.55
C VAL A 332 -17.52 -24.13 0.40
N PHE A 333 -16.30 -24.66 0.44
CA PHE A 333 -16.04 -26.10 0.41
C PHE A 333 -16.70 -26.81 1.61
N GLN A 334 -16.48 -26.32 2.83
CA GLN A 334 -17.06 -26.89 4.05
C GLN A 334 -18.58 -26.94 3.98
N ARG A 335 -19.22 -25.85 3.56
CA ARG A 335 -20.69 -25.82 3.40
C ARG A 335 -21.21 -26.85 2.40
N GLU A 336 -20.55 -26.98 1.24
CA GLU A 336 -20.94 -27.97 0.22
C GLU A 336 -20.83 -29.42 0.72
N VAL A 337 -19.77 -29.72 1.48
CA VAL A 337 -19.57 -31.05 2.06
C VAL A 337 -20.63 -31.33 3.13
N VAL A 338 -20.86 -30.38 4.04
CA VAL A 338 -21.84 -30.51 5.11
C VAL A 338 -23.26 -30.66 4.56
N ASP A 339 -23.62 -29.94 3.48
CA ASP A 339 -24.89 -30.10 2.80
C ASP A 339 -25.10 -31.55 2.26
N VAL A 340 -24.00 -32.19 1.83
CA VAL A 340 -24.05 -33.59 1.39
C VAL A 340 -24.17 -34.56 2.58
N LEU A 341 -23.37 -34.33 3.64
CA LEU A 341 -23.41 -35.15 4.85
C LEU A 341 -24.79 -35.09 5.52
N ALA A 342 -25.35 -33.87 5.64
CA ALA A 342 -26.70 -33.67 6.19
C ALA A 342 -27.75 -34.41 5.36
N ARG A 343 -27.64 -34.39 4.04
CA ARG A 343 -28.56 -35.12 3.16
C ARG A 343 -28.47 -36.65 3.37
N HIS A 344 -27.23 -37.18 3.43
CA HIS A 344 -27.04 -38.62 3.70
C HIS A 344 -27.59 -39.03 5.06
N LEU A 345 -27.47 -38.18 6.09
CA LEU A 345 -28.07 -38.43 7.41
C LEU A 345 -29.60 -38.47 7.33
N VAL A 346 -30.22 -37.50 6.68
CA VAL A 346 -31.68 -37.45 6.50
C VAL A 346 -32.16 -38.66 5.71
N GLU A 347 -31.51 -39.00 4.59
CA GLU A 347 -31.83 -40.19 3.79
C GLU A 347 -31.70 -41.47 4.62
N GLY A 348 -30.66 -41.56 5.49
CA GLY A 348 -30.50 -42.69 6.42
C GLY A 348 -31.56 -42.75 7.49
N MET A 349 -32.02 -41.63 8.03
CA MET A 349 -33.11 -41.55 9.00
C MET A 349 -34.47 -41.89 8.37
N GLU A 350 -34.70 -41.43 7.14
CA GLU A 350 -35.93 -41.68 6.39
C GLU A 350 -36.03 -43.14 5.89
N ALA A 351 -34.89 -43.83 5.72
CA ALA A 351 -34.84 -45.23 5.27
C ALA A 351 -35.20 -46.25 6.38
N VAL A 352 -35.20 -45.85 7.66
CA VAL A 352 -35.49 -46.75 8.80
C VAL A 352 -36.79 -46.33 9.46
N VAL A 353 -37.88 -46.94 9.08
CA VAL A 353 -39.15 -46.84 9.80
C VAL A 353 -39.18 -47.95 10.85
N LEU A 354 -39.31 -47.57 12.14
CA LEU A 354 -39.42 -48.51 13.25
C LEU A 354 -40.90 -48.77 13.59
N THR A 355 -41.25 -50.03 13.92
CA THR A 355 -42.52 -50.33 14.54
C THR A 355 -42.57 -49.79 15.96
N ASP A 356 -43.76 -49.74 16.57
CA ASP A 356 -43.97 -49.40 17.98
C ASP A 356 -43.25 -50.38 18.94
N THR A 357 -42.87 -51.57 18.44
CA THR A 357 -42.06 -52.58 19.16
C THR A 357 -40.55 -52.38 18.93
N GLY A 358 -40.13 -51.40 18.15
CA GLY A 358 -38.72 -51.11 17.87
C GLY A 358 -38.08 -51.98 16.79
N GLU A 359 -38.82 -52.73 16.03
CA GLU A 359 -38.32 -53.49 14.88
C GLU A 359 -38.37 -52.64 13.62
N ALA A 360 -37.29 -52.69 12.82
CA ALA A 360 -37.19 -51.93 11.58
C ALA A 360 -38.20 -52.51 10.55
N ILE A 361 -39.08 -51.67 10.03
CA ILE A 361 -39.89 -51.98 8.87
C ILE A 361 -39.02 -51.73 7.64
N ASP A 362 -38.79 -52.78 6.84
CA ASP A 362 -38.04 -52.66 5.59
C ASP A 362 -38.76 -51.66 4.67
N GLY A 363 -38.11 -50.54 4.44
CA GLY A 363 -38.76 -49.35 3.92
C GLY A 363 -39.38 -49.56 2.55
N GLY A 364 -40.62 -49.23 2.50
CA GLY A 364 -41.40 -49.19 1.29
C GLY A 364 -40.75 -48.40 0.15
N SER A 365 -41.38 -48.50 -0.99
CA SER A 365 -41.05 -47.87 -2.27
C SER A 365 -40.43 -46.46 -2.17
N PRO A 366 -39.51 -46.09 -3.09
CA PRO A 366 -38.87 -44.77 -3.15
C PRO A 366 -39.84 -43.59 -3.31
N ASP A 367 -41.12 -43.84 -3.53
CA ASP A 367 -42.20 -42.86 -3.67
C ASP A 367 -42.97 -42.59 -2.35
N GLY A 368 -42.52 -43.19 -1.21
CA GLY A 368 -43.12 -42.98 0.11
C GLY A 368 -44.51 -43.63 0.30
N ARG A 369 -44.92 -44.50 -0.61
CA ARG A 369 -46.16 -45.22 -0.51
C ARG A 369 -45.94 -46.60 0.14
N LEU A 370 -46.77 -46.91 1.16
CA LEU A 370 -46.78 -48.21 1.75
C LEU A 370 -47.15 -49.26 0.70
N GLY A 371 -46.33 -50.29 0.57
CA GLY A 371 -46.61 -51.41 -0.34
C GLY A 371 -47.82 -52.20 0.10
N GLU A 372 -48.43 -52.94 -0.83
CA GLU A 372 -49.57 -53.81 -0.49
C GLU A 372 -49.28 -54.81 0.64
N ALA A 373 -48.01 -55.20 0.81
CA ALA A 373 -47.58 -56.09 1.90
C ALA A 373 -47.60 -55.33 3.25
N ASP A 374 -47.20 -54.07 3.27
CA ASP A 374 -47.16 -53.22 4.46
C ASP A 374 -48.60 -52.87 4.90
N LEU A 375 -49.45 -52.52 3.92
CA LEU A 375 -50.88 -52.28 4.18
C LEU A 375 -51.60 -53.52 4.77
N ARG A 376 -51.25 -54.74 4.32
CA ARG A 376 -51.78 -55.99 4.90
C ARG A 376 -51.25 -56.26 6.30
N ALA A 377 -49.97 -55.95 6.55
CA ALA A 377 -49.37 -56.11 7.88
C ALA A 377 -50.01 -55.17 8.90
N LEU A 378 -50.22 -53.89 8.51
CA LEU A 378 -50.89 -52.86 9.32
C LEU A 378 -52.38 -53.25 9.58
N ALA A 379 -53.08 -53.73 8.58
CA ALA A 379 -54.46 -54.23 8.74
C ALA A 379 -54.52 -55.44 9.66
N ALA A 380 -53.54 -56.36 9.61
CA ALA A 380 -53.42 -57.48 10.51
C ALA A 380 -53.14 -57.08 11.96
N ALA A 381 -52.47 -55.97 12.16
CA ALA A 381 -52.19 -55.34 13.46
C ALA A 381 -53.35 -54.46 13.97
N GLY A 382 -54.49 -54.41 13.26
CA GLY A 382 -55.69 -53.68 13.68
C GLY A 382 -55.64 -52.15 13.38
N VAL A 383 -54.65 -51.68 12.59
CA VAL A 383 -54.55 -50.29 12.17
C VAL A 383 -55.40 -50.14 10.88
N VAL A 384 -56.51 -49.45 10.96
CA VAL A 384 -57.33 -49.07 9.80
C VAL A 384 -56.81 -47.71 9.33
N ILE A 385 -56.23 -47.69 8.14
CA ILE A 385 -55.89 -46.46 7.47
C ILE A 385 -57.12 -46.01 6.68
N ASP A 386 -57.79 -44.98 7.18
CA ASP A 386 -58.92 -44.37 6.46
C ASP A 386 -58.37 -43.63 5.24
N GLY A 387 -58.85 -44.08 4.06
CA GLY A 387 -58.31 -43.68 2.77
C GLY A 387 -58.70 -42.27 2.26
N ASP A 388 -59.06 -41.33 3.11
CA ASP A 388 -59.66 -40.05 2.72
C ASP A 388 -58.98 -38.81 3.38
N GLU A 389 -57.68 -38.87 3.71
CA GLU A 389 -56.95 -37.65 4.02
C GLU A 389 -56.07 -37.29 2.84
N HIS A 390 -56.32 -36.09 2.34
CA HIS A 390 -55.71 -35.45 1.21
C HIS A 390 -54.17 -35.58 1.19
N ASP A 391 -53.70 -35.93 0.03
CA ASP A 391 -52.31 -35.99 -0.41
C ASP A 391 -51.58 -34.67 -0.16
N ASP A 392 -51.16 -34.46 1.06
CA ASP A 392 -50.10 -33.48 1.38
C ASP A 392 -48.76 -34.15 1.12
N GLY A 393 -48.28 -34.17 -0.09
CA GLY A 393 -47.01 -34.63 -0.60
C GLY A 393 -46.03 -35.35 0.37
N PRO A 394 -44.91 -35.87 -0.02
CA PRO A 394 -44.02 -36.65 0.84
C PRO A 394 -43.69 -35.88 2.13
N ARG A 395 -44.21 -36.35 3.27
CA ARG A 395 -43.88 -35.79 4.60
C ARG A 395 -42.41 -36.06 4.86
N THR A 396 -41.59 -35.05 4.64
CA THR A 396 -40.18 -35.11 5.06
C THR A 396 -40.12 -35.10 6.58
N LEU A 397 -39.42 -36.07 7.18
CA LEU A 397 -39.22 -36.19 8.63
C LEU A 397 -38.63 -34.92 9.28
N LEU A 398 -37.84 -34.19 8.53
CA LEU A 398 -37.17 -32.96 8.98
C LEU A 398 -37.63 -31.78 8.12
N ASP A 399 -38.09 -30.73 8.77
CA ASP A 399 -38.35 -29.45 8.11
C ASP A 399 -37.06 -28.72 7.76
N GLU A 400 -37.14 -27.57 7.06
CA GLU A 400 -35.93 -26.79 6.67
C GLU A 400 -35.20 -26.24 7.91
N THR A 401 -35.91 -25.97 9.00
CA THR A 401 -35.33 -25.50 10.26
C THR A 401 -34.48 -26.60 10.91
N ASP A 402 -34.99 -27.83 10.93
CA ASP A 402 -34.28 -28.98 11.47
C ASP A 402 -33.05 -29.35 10.62
N ARG A 403 -33.20 -29.26 9.30
CA ARG A 403 -32.07 -29.43 8.36
C ARG A 403 -31.01 -28.34 8.56
N ALA A 404 -31.40 -27.10 8.83
CA ALA A 404 -30.45 -26.03 9.15
C ALA A 404 -29.72 -26.31 10.47
N ARG A 405 -30.41 -26.71 11.52
CA ARG A 405 -29.81 -27.12 12.81
C ARG A 405 -28.85 -28.29 12.65
N LEU A 406 -29.20 -29.28 11.84
CA LEU A 406 -28.33 -30.42 11.55
C LEU A 406 -27.03 -29.98 10.86
N ARG A 407 -27.12 -29.07 9.89
CA ARG A 407 -25.92 -28.48 9.25
C ARG A 407 -25.05 -27.74 10.25
N ASP A 408 -25.65 -26.96 11.14
CA ASP A 408 -24.91 -26.22 12.17
C ASP A 408 -24.25 -27.19 13.17
N SER A 409 -24.94 -28.27 13.55
CA SER A 409 -24.35 -29.32 14.40
C SER A 409 -23.19 -30.04 13.73
N LEU A 410 -23.31 -30.40 12.45
CA LEU A 410 -22.21 -30.98 11.68
C LEU A 410 -21.02 -30.05 11.55
N LEU A 411 -21.25 -28.75 11.34
CA LEU A 411 -20.18 -27.73 11.28
C LEU A 411 -19.52 -27.52 12.65
N ALA A 412 -20.23 -27.70 13.74
CA ALA A 412 -19.68 -27.56 15.10
C ALA A 412 -18.96 -28.80 15.61
N ASP A 413 -19.17 -29.96 14.95
CA ASP A 413 -18.59 -31.21 15.39
C ASP A 413 -17.10 -31.32 15.10
N THR A 414 -16.32 -31.75 16.09
CA THR A 414 -14.85 -31.80 16.04
C THR A 414 -14.32 -32.86 15.07
N GLY A 415 -15.01 -33.99 14.91
CA GLY A 415 -14.65 -35.06 13.97
C GLY A 415 -14.84 -34.60 12.52
N VAL A 416 -15.98 -33.95 12.25
CA VAL A 416 -16.30 -33.36 10.96
C VAL A 416 -15.27 -32.27 10.61
N GLN A 417 -14.98 -31.37 11.55
CA GLN A 417 -13.99 -30.31 11.33
C GLN A 417 -12.60 -30.87 11.03
N ALA A 418 -12.14 -31.88 11.80
CA ALA A 418 -10.85 -32.52 11.56
C ALA A 418 -10.76 -33.15 10.16
N ALA A 419 -11.83 -33.79 9.69
CA ALA A 419 -11.91 -34.38 8.36
C ALA A 419 -11.90 -33.30 7.25
N LEU A 420 -12.59 -32.17 7.46
CA LEU A 420 -12.61 -31.04 6.53
C LEU A 420 -11.24 -30.35 6.46
N ASP A 421 -10.60 -30.13 7.61
CA ASP A 421 -9.27 -29.49 7.70
C ASP A 421 -8.18 -30.38 7.10
N ALA A 422 -8.32 -31.72 7.16
CA ALA A 422 -7.40 -32.64 6.48
C ALA A 422 -7.43 -32.48 4.94
N LEU A 423 -8.55 -32.05 4.38
CA LEU A 423 -8.75 -31.84 2.94
C LEU A 423 -8.46 -30.40 2.52
N TRP A 424 -8.84 -29.43 3.34
CA TRP A 424 -8.64 -28.01 3.09
C TRP A 424 -8.39 -27.27 4.41
N PRO A 425 -7.13 -27.24 4.89
CA PRO A 425 -6.80 -26.62 6.16
C PRO A 425 -6.93 -25.10 6.13
N PRO A 426 -7.32 -24.47 7.26
CA PRO A 426 -7.14 -23.04 7.42
C PRO A 426 -5.64 -22.71 7.44
N LEU A 427 -5.28 -21.59 6.83
CA LEU A 427 -3.87 -21.16 6.72
C LEU A 427 -3.67 -19.81 7.39
N THR A 428 -2.47 -19.62 7.98
CA THR A 428 -1.95 -18.31 8.38
C THR A 428 -0.84 -17.85 7.42
N PRO A 429 -0.61 -16.54 7.27
CA PRO A 429 0.49 -16.04 6.44
C PRO A 429 1.85 -16.54 6.94
N GLU A 430 1.99 -16.64 8.26
CA GLU A 430 3.20 -17.06 8.95
C GLU A 430 3.54 -18.53 8.64
N ASP A 431 2.56 -19.42 8.66
CA ASP A 431 2.73 -20.83 8.29
C ASP A 431 3.13 -20.99 6.83
N VAL A 432 2.43 -20.29 5.93
CA VAL A 432 2.70 -20.38 4.49
C VAL A 432 4.12 -19.90 4.18
N VAL A 433 4.54 -18.78 4.76
CA VAL A 433 5.88 -18.21 4.51
C VAL A 433 6.96 -19.05 5.18
N SER A 434 6.76 -19.49 6.42
CA SER A 434 7.72 -20.35 7.16
C SER A 434 7.98 -21.65 6.42
N ASP A 435 6.94 -22.33 5.96
CA ASP A 435 7.08 -23.59 5.23
C ASP A 435 7.73 -23.38 3.86
N LEU A 436 7.39 -22.29 3.16
CA LEU A 436 8.02 -21.95 1.89
C LEU A 436 9.52 -21.67 2.04
N LEU A 437 9.93 -21.03 3.15
CA LEU A 437 11.33 -20.69 3.41
C LEU A 437 12.15 -21.88 3.95
N ALA A 438 11.53 -22.83 4.62
CA ALA A 438 12.18 -24.04 5.11
C ALA A 438 12.75 -24.89 3.96
N ASP A 439 12.05 -24.99 2.83
CA ASP A 439 12.47 -25.84 1.70
C ASP A 439 13.74 -25.34 0.98
N PRO A 440 13.84 -24.08 0.50
CA PRO A 440 15.03 -23.62 -0.23
C PRO A 440 16.15 -23.06 0.65
N PHE A 441 15.87 -22.72 1.91
CA PHE A 441 16.82 -22.01 2.78
C PHE A 441 17.22 -22.77 4.04
N GLY A 442 16.70 -24.00 4.25
CA GLY A 442 17.00 -24.85 5.41
C GLY A 442 15.93 -24.77 6.49
N GLU A 443 16.34 -24.65 7.75
CA GLU A 443 15.42 -24.63 8.89
C GLU A 443 14.44 -23.45 8.86
N ARG A 444 13.26 -23.65 9.47
CA ARG A 444 12.28 -22.56 9.67
C ARG A 444 12.98 -21.40 10.39
N PRO A 445 12.81 -20.17 9.90
CA PRO A 445 13.46 -19.02 10.51
C PRO A 445 12.90 -18.76 11.91
N ASP A 446 13.77 -18.60 12.88
CA ASP A 446 13.43 -17.97 14.16
C ASP A 446 13.34 -16.46 13.92
N GLY A 447 12.13 -15.91 13.93
CA GLY A 447 11.85 -14.49 13.68
C GLY A 447 11.81 -14.09 12.22
N TRP A 448 11.48 -12.83 11.97
CA TRP A 448 11.24 -12.27 10.65
C TRP A 448 12.29 -11.24 10.24
N SER A 449 12.65 -11.24 8.97
CA SER A 449 13.49 -10.19 8.38
C SER A 449 12.64 -9.16 7.63
N ALA A 450 13.22 -8.00 7.33
CA ALA A 450 12.56 -6.99 6.50
C ALA A 450 12.21 -7.50 5.08
N ALA A 451 12.90 -8.53 4.58
CA ALA A 451 12.59 -9.16 3.30
C ALA A 451 11.40 -10.13 3.37
N ASP A 452 11.06 -10.62 4.56
CA ASP A 452 9.91 -11.50 4.75
C ASP A 452 8.58 -10.74 4.80
N VAL A 453 8.59 -9.48 5.22
CA VAL A 453 7.36 -8.68 5.37
C VAL A 453 6.53 -8.61 4.08
N PRO A 454 7.11 -8.34 2.89
CA PRO A 454 6.35 -8.39 1.64
C PRO A 454 5.84 -9.80 1.28
N LEU A 455 6.50 -10.87 1.72
CA LEU A 455 6.03 -12.25 1.52
C LEU A 455 4.83 -12.55 2.40
N LEU A 456 4.88 -12.14 3.66
CA LEU A 456 3.75 -12.24 4.60
C LEU A 456 2.52 -11.45 4.11
N ASP A 457 2.72 -10.27 3.54
CA ASP A 457 1.67 -9.45 2.94
C ASP A 457 1.05 -10.12 1.70
N GLU A 458 1.86 -10.74 0.85
CA GLU A 458 1.37 -11.50 -0.31
C GLU A 458 0.60 -12.75 0.14
N ALA A 459 1.13 -13.51 1.12
CA ALA A 459 0.45 -14.67 1.68
C ALA A 459 -0.89 -14.30 2.30
N ALA A 460 -0.96 -13.22 3.09
CA ALA A 460 -2.20 -12.72 3.67
C ALA A 460 -3.27 -12.42 2.60
N THR A 461 -2.86 -11.81 1.48
CA THR A 461 -3.75 -11.55 0.34
C THR A 461 -4.27 -12.85 -0.28
N LEU A 462 -3.40 -13.84 -0.47
CA LEU A 462 -3.76 -15.13 -1.06
C LEU A 462 -4.73 -15.94 -0.20
N ILE A 463 -4.62 -15.82 1.13
CA ILE A 463 -5.49 -16.56 2.06
C ILE A 463 -6.72 -15.78 2.51
N GLY A 464 -6.80 -14.47 2.23
CA GLY A 464 -7.96 -13.64 2.56
C GLY A 464 -7.94 -13.05 3.96
N GLN A 465 -6.75 -12.82 4.51
CA GLN A 465 -6.53 -12.11 5.78
C GLN A 465 -6.01 -10.67 5.57
N ASP A 466 -6.31 -10.09 4.41
CA ASP A 466 -5.79 -8.78 3.98
C ASP A 466 -6.73 -7.61 4.36
N HIS A 467 -7.72 -7.84 5.23
CA HIS A 467 -8.81 -6.89 5.45
C HIS A 467 -8.45 -5.64 6.23
N ASP A 468 -7.30 -5.62 6.94
CA ASP A 468 -6.93 -4.52 7.87
C ASP A 468 -5.84 -3.59 7.35
N HIS A 469 -5.50 -3.66 6.07
CA HIS A 469 -4.44 -2.81 5.56
C HIS A 469 -4.95 -1.43 5.10
N PRO A 470 -4.46 -0.34 5.70
CA PRO A 470 -4.84 1.00 5.28
C PRO A 470 -4.44 1.24 3.83
N THR A 471 -5.36 1.83 3.08
CA THR A 471 -5.08 2.32 1.72
C THR A 471 -4.99 3.82 1.71
N TYR A 472 -4.14 4.34 0.83
CA TYR A 472 -3.82 5.76 0.77
C TYR A 472 -4.25 6.38 -0.55
N GLY A 473 -4.60 7.66 -0.51
CA GLY A 473 -4.96 8.42 -1.71
C GLY A 473 -3.77 8.76 -2.60
N HIS A 474 -2.57 8.86 -2.00
CA HIS A 474 -1.32 9.07 -2.69
C HIS A 474 -0.16 8.41 -1.94
N VAL A 475 0.79 7.84 -2.66
CA VAL A 475 1.99 7.22 -2.08
C VAL A 475 3.24 7.87 -2.65
N VAL A 476 4.13 8.29 -1.79
CA VAL A 476 5.47 8.77 -2.14
C VAL A 476 6.48 7.72 -1.74
N VAL A 477 7.34 7.36 -2.67
CA VAL A 477 8.42 6.40 -2.43
C VAL A 477 9.73 7.12 -2.63
N ASP A 478 10.53 7.23 -1.58
CA ASP A 478 11.88 7.77 -1.68
C ASP A 478 12.91 6.63 -1.71
N GLU A 479 14.05 6.87 -2.33
CA GLU A 479 15.09 5.88 -2.61
C GLU A 479 14.52 4.60 -3.26
N ALA A 480 13.64 4.79 -4.24
CA ALA A 480 12.85 3.74 -4.88
C ALA A 480 13.68 2.60 -5.50
N GLN A 481 14.96 2.86 -5.85
CA GLN A 481 15.89 1.86 -6.33
C GLN A 481 16.26 0.81 -5.27
N GLU A 482 16.00 1.10 -4.00
CA GLU A 482 16.26 0.18 -2.89
C GLU A 482 15.13 -0.85 -2.67
N LEU A 483 13.99 -0.68 -3.35
CA LEU A 483 12.83 -1.56 -3.17
C LEU A 483 12.92 -2.83 -4.03
N SER A 484 12.62 -3.97 -3.41
CA SER A 484 12.47 -5.24 -4.11
C SER A 484 11.17 -5.32 -4.92
N GLU A 485 11.08 -6.27 -5.86
CA GLU A 485 9.85 -6.50 -6.64
C GLU A 485 8.66 -6.89 -5.75
N MET A 486 8.91 -7.68 -4.69
CA MET A 486 7.86 -8.03 -3.72
C MET A 486 7.40 -6.81 -2.89
N ALA A 487 8.32 -5.90 -2.51
CA ALA A 487 7.98 -4.66 -1.84
C ALA A 487 7.12 -3.76 -2.73
N TRP A 488 7.40 -3.69 -4.03
CA TRP A 488 6.55 -2.99 -5.00
C TRP A 488 5.15 -3.59 -5.09
N ARG A 489 5.01 -4.92 -5.08
CA ARG A 489 3.68 -5.58 -5.06
C ARG A 489 2.88 -5.16 -3.83
N MET A 490 3.53 -5.16 -2.66
CA MET A 490 2.92 -4.70 -1.41
C MET A 490 2.46 -3.24 -1.50
N LEU A 491 3.31 -2.33 -1.99
CA LEU A 491 2.96 -0.90 -2.13
C LEU A 491 1.81 -0.66 -3.12
N MET A 492 1.75 -1.43 -4.20
CA MET A 492 0.65 -1.31 -5.17
C MET A 492 -0.72 -1.64 -4.56
N ARG A 493 -0.77 -2.52 -3.57
CA ARG A 493 -2.00 -2.80 -2.80
C ARG A 493 -2.38 -1.63 -1.88
N ARG A 494 -1.39 -0.91 -1.32
CA ARG A 494 -1.63 0.27 -0.47
C ARG A 494 -2.12 1.49 -1.24
N CYS A 495 -1.99 1.51 -2.57
CA CYS A 495 -2.44 2.61 -3.42
C CYS A 495 -3.29 2.11 -4.61
N PRO A 496 -4.54 1.72 -4.40
CA PRO A 496 -5.41 1.18 -5.46
C PRO A 496 -5.59 2.16 -6.62
N THR A 497 -5.56 3.47 -6.35
CA THR A 497 -5.66 4.54 -7.36
C THR A 497 -4.41 4.67 -8.21
N LYS A 498 -3.29 4.06 -7.81
CA LYS A 498 -1.96 4.20 -8.43
C LYS A 498 -1.51 5.65 -8.57
N SER A 499 -1.96 6.52 -7.67
CA SER A 499 -1.50 7.90 -7.57
C SER A 499 -0.20 7.91 -6.77
N MET A 500 0.95 7.94 -7.45
CA MET A 500 2.26 7.76 -6.80
C MET A 500 3.27 8.81 -7.26
N THR A 501 4.17 9.16 -6.37
CA THR A 501 5.41 9.90 -6.67
C THR A 501 6.60 9.03 -6.29
N ILE A 502 7.37 8.63 -7.27
CA ILE A 502 8.51 7.73 -7.12
C ILE A 502 9.77 8.53 -7.31
N VAL A 503 10.62 8.54 -6.29
CA VAL A 503 11.86 9.31 -6.27
C VAL A 503 13.03 8.36 -6.10
N GLY A 504 14.07 8.51 -6.91
CA GLY A 504 15.22 7.63 -6.81
C GLY A 504 16.39 8.01 -7.71
N ASP A 505 17.47 7.30 -7.56
CA ASP A 505 18.68 7.38 -8.39
C ASP A 505 19.02 5.99 -8.93
N LEU A 506 18.81 5.79 -10.23
CA LEU A 506 19.09 4.51 -10.89
C LEU A 506 20.56 4.12 -10.89
N THR A 507 21.47 5.07 -10.60
CA THR A 507 22.91 4.81 -10.54
C THR A 507 23.40 4.39 -9.15
N GLN A 508 22.55 4.52 -8.14
CA GLN A 508 22.87 4.22 -6.74
C GLN A 508 21.90 3.17 -6.21
N THR A 509 22.38 1.97 -5.94
CA THR A 509 21.65 0.96 -5.20
C THR A 509 22.62 0.22 -4.28
N GLY A 510 22.34 0.23 -3.00
CA GLY A 510 23.08 -0.51 -1.98
C GLY A 510 22.29 -1.70 -1.45
N ASN A 511 21.00 -1.79 -1.82
CA ASN A 511 20.13 -2.85 -1.30
C ASN A 511 20.23 -4.12 -2.16
N PRO A 512 20.71 -5.26 -1.60
CA PRO A 512 20.78 -6.52 -2.31
C PRO A 512 19.38 -7.08 -2.70
N ARG A 513 18.31 -6.54 -2.15
CA ARG A 513 16.93 -6.91 -2.49
C ARG A 513 16.40 -6.18 -3.73
N ALA A 514 17.07 -5.09 -4.15
CA ALA A 514 16.67 -4.32 -5.31
C ALA A 514 17.12 -5.00 -6.61
N PRO A 515 16.36 -4.91 -7.70
CA PRO A 515 16.79 -5.43 -9.00
C PRO A 515 18.02 -4.66 -9.48
N ARG A 516 19.08 -5.40 -9.84
CA ARG A 516 20.38 -4.83 -10.26
C ARG A 516 20.34 -4.04 -11.57
N ARG A 517 19.26 -4.13 -12.33
CA ARG A 517 19.03 -3.32 -13.52
C ARG A 517 17.90 -2.34 -13.25
N GLY A 518 18.26 -1.10 -13.02
CA GLY A 518 17.36 0.00 -12.62
C GLY A 518 16.18 0.29 -13.57
N THR A 519 16.04 -0.46 -14.66
CA THR A 519 14.94 -0.35 -15.60
C THR A 519 13.87 -1.43 -15.42
N ALA A 520 14.20 -2.60 -14.85
CA ALA A 520 13.30 -3.75 -14.86
C ALA A 520 12.14 -3.61 -13.86
N SER A 521 12.37 -3.07 -12.66
CA SER A 521 11.32 -2.96 -11.63
C SER A 521 10.37 -1.80 -11.91
N CYS A 522 10.90 -0.63 -12.29
CA CYS A 522 10.07 0.48 -12.74
C CYS A 522 9.39 0.18 -14.09
N ASP A 523 10.08 -0.51 -15.03
CA ASP A 523 9.53 -0.83 -16.35
C ASP A 523 8.37 -1.83 -16.28
N HIS A 524 8.40 -2.84 -15.40
CA HIS A 524 7.27 -3.77 -15.25
C HIS A 524 6.07 -3.13 -14.57
N THR A 525 6.32 -2.22 -13.61
CA THR A 525 5.26 -1.57 -12.84
C THR A 525 4.82 -0.24 -13.47
N CYS A 526 5.73 0.44 -14.20
CA CYS A 526 5.54 1.79 -14.73
C CYS A 526 5.55 1.87 -16.26
N ARG A 527 5.64 0.77 -17.01
CA ARG A 527 5.65 0.78 -18.49
C ARG A 527 4.50 1.51 -19.15
N THR A 528 3.60 2.04 -18.37
CA THR A 528 2.39 2.70 -18.86
C THR A 528 2.13 4.09 -18.30
N ALA A 529 3.01 4.63 -17.45
CA ALA A 529 2.86 5.99 -16.93
C ALA A 529 4.01 6.87 -17.42
N GLY A 530 3.98 7.19 -18.68
CA GLY A 530 5.02 8.02 -19.27
C GLY A 530 4.92 9.48 -18.88
N THR A 531 5.73 9.91 -17.98
CA THR A 531 6.43 11.21 -17.99
C THR A 531 7.55 11.15 -16.98
N SER A 532 8.79 10.91 -17.46
CA SER A 532 9.99 11.16 -16.67
C SER A 532 10.49 12.55 -17.01
N PRO A 533 10.39 13.54 -16.14
CA PRO A 533 11.19 14.72 -16.27
C PRO A 533 12.60 14.38 -15.77
N SER A 534 13.52 14.11 -16.67
CA SER A 534 14.94 14.02 -16.31
C SER A 534 15.50 15.42 -16.14
N SER A 535 16.28 15.63 -15.10
CA SER A 535 17.03 16.87 -14.87
C SER A 535 18.24 17.02 -15.80
N ARG A 536 18.23 16.42 -16.99
CA ARG A 536 19.19 16.71 -18.06
C ARG A 536 18.46 17.37 -19.22
N SER A 537 18.88 18.60 -19.49
CA SER A 537 18.45 19.40 -20.62
C SER A 537 18.54 18.64 -21.94
N THR A 538 17.58 18.95 -22.78
CA THR A 538 17.42 18.80 -24.22
C THR A 538 16.46 17.70 -24.65
N THR A 539 15.45 18.18 -25.37
CA THR A 539 14.42 17.54 -26.17
C THR A 539 13.12 17.16 -25.44
N ALA A 540 12.05 17.80 -25.88
CA ALA A 540 10.69 17.65 -25.45
C ALA A 540 10.20 16.19 -25.59
N PRO A 541 9.60 15.58 -24.55
CA PRO A 541 9.07 14.25 -24.66
C PRO A 541 7.67 14.27 -25.26
N ARG A 542 7.44 13.36 -26.20
CA ARG A 542 6.11 13.06 -26.74
C ARG A 542 5.21 12.49 -25.64
N ARG A 543 4.02 13.06 -25.49
CA ARG A 543 2.95 12.54 -24.63
C ARG A 543 2.57 11.12 -25.08
N ARG A 544 2.69 10.14 -24.18
CA ARG A 544 2.04 8.84 -24.33
C ARG A 544 0.96 8.69 -23.27
N SER A 545 -0.26 8.38 -23.68
CA SER A 545 -1.40 8.10 -22.82
C SER A 545 -1.27 6.72 -22.15
N TRP A 546 -1.54 6.67 -20.86
CA TRP A 546 -1.53 5.43 -20.08
C TRP A 546 -2.84 4.67 -20.25
N THR A 547 -2.73 3.36 -20.51
CA THR A 547 -3.83 2.39 -20.42
C THR A 547 -3.49 1.36 -19.33
N PRO A 548 -4.38 1.12 -18.35
CA PRO A 548 -4.11 0.15 -17.30
C PRO A 548 -3.96 -1.26 -17.88
N PRO A 549 -3.09 -2.11 -17.32
CA PRO A 549 -3.00 -3.50 -17.72
C PRO A 549 -4.34 -4.17 -17.44
N ARG A 550 -4.86 -4.88 -18.42
CA ARG A 550 -6.05 -5.72 -18.28
C ARG A 550 -5.73 -6.78 -17.23
N THR A 551 -6.60 -6.93 -16.26
CA THR A 551 -6.64 -8.08 -15.37
C THR A 551 -6.70 -9.34 -16.23
N CYS A 552 -5.75 -10.24 -16.08
CA CYS A 552 -5.82 -11.58 -16.68
C CYS A 552 -7.03 -12.30 -16.10
N SER A 553 -8.09 -12.39 -16.87
CA SER A 553 -9.15 -13.36 -16.66
C SER A 553 -8.65 -14.73 -17.14
N PRO A 554 -8.97 -15.84 -16.44
CA PRO A 554 -8.55 -17.17 -16.87
C PRO A 554 -9.21 -17.53 -18.20
N PRO A 555 -8.54 -18.35 -19.04
CA PRO A 555 -9.06 -18.73 -20.36
C PRO A 555 -10.26 -19.65 -20.21
N THR A 556 -11.38 -19.22 -20.76
CA THR A 556 -12.54 -20.06 -20.98
C THR A 556 -12.53 -20.62 -22.40
N THR A 557 -12.50 -21.94 -22.45
CA THR A 557 -13.10 -22.90 -23.39
C THR A 557 -12.41 -23.22 -24.73
N PRO A 558 -12.60 -24.49 -25.12
CA PRO A 558 -11.78 -25.18 -26.09
C PRO A 558 -12.40 -25.26 -27.49
N GLY A 559 -11.58 -25.46 -28.47
CA GLY A 559 -12.04 -26.04 -29.71
C GLY A 559 -11.72 -25.27 -30.97
N ARG A 560 -10.59 -25.57 -31.58
CA ARG A 560 -10.53 -25.92 -33.01
C ARG A 560 -9.14 -26.44 -33.37
N ARG A 561 -9.14 -27.58 -34.03
CA ARG A 561 -8.00 -28.30 -34.58
C ARG A 561 -7.30 -27.46 -35.63
N CYS A 562 -5.94 -27.51 -35.61
CA CYS A 562 -5.08 -27.18 -36.75
C CYS A 562 -4.55 -28.46 -37.41
N PRO A 563 -4.40 -28.51 -38.72
CA PRO A 563 -3.87 -29.66 -39.42
C PRO A 563 -2.33 -29.65 -39.52
N ASP A 564 -1.85 -30.85 -39.53
CA ASP A 564 -0.48 -31.31 -39.78
C ASP A 564 0.19 -30.69 -40.99
N ARG A 565 1.50 -30.38 -40.90
CA ARG A 565 2.44 -30.58 -42.00
C ARG A 565 3.87 -30.81 -41.49
N SER A 566 4.27 -32.01 -41.71
CA SER A 566 5.57 -32.64 -41.81
C SER A 566 6.72 -31.81 -42.42
N ALA A 567 7.93 -31.90 -41.86
CA ALA A 567 9.15 -32.41 -42.54
C ALA A 567 10.39 -32.23 -41.64
N ARG A 568 11.07 -33.32 -41.38
CA ARG A 568 12.52 -33.42 -41.04
C ARG A 568 13.37 -33.34 -42.32
N PRO A 569 14.77 -33.28 -42.33
CA PRO A 569 15.68 -34.01 -41.45
C PRO A 569 17.05 -33.32 -41.09
N ALA A 570 17.70 -33.91 -40.11
CA ALA A 570 19.09 -34.31 -39.89
C ALA A 570 20.29 -33.39 -40.19
N ASN A 571 21.20 -33.22 -39.18
CA ASN A 571 22.56 -33.80 -39.14
C ASN A 571 23.34 -33.35 -37.88
N HIS A 572 23.98 -34.31 -37.26
CA HIS A 572 25.06 -34.25 -36.24
C HIS A 572 26.42 -34.04 -36.96
N PRO A 573 27.63 -33.95 -36.30
CA PRO A 573 28.03 -34.03 -34.89
C PRO A 573 29.15 -33.04 -34.47
N GLY A 574 29.56 -33.03 -33.19
CA GLY A 574 30.85 -32.46 -32.79
C GLY A 574 31.02 -32.29 -31.27
N ALA A 575 31.72 -33.23 -30.68
CA ALA A 575 32.17 -33.24 -29.28
C ALA A 575 33.22 -32.18 -28.97
N CYS A 576 33.24 -31.67 -27.73
CA CYS A 576 34.46 -31.45 -26.93
C CYS A 576 34.10 -30.99 -25.52
N ALA A 577 34.51 -31.80 -24.54
CA ALA A 577 34.67 -31.39 -23.14
C ALA A 577 36.06 -30.76 -22.95
N PRO A 578 36.28 -29.91 -21.98
CA PRO A 578 37.42 -30.08 -21.11
C PRO A 578 37.17 -29.85 -19.60
N ARG A 579 37.65 -30.80 -18.82
CA ARG A 579 38.53 -30.79 -17.63
C ARG A 579 38.38 -29.69 -16.62
N MET A 580 38.12 -30.13 -15.39
CA MET A 580 38.41 -29.45 -14.11
C MET A 580 39.91 -29.21 -13.89
N PRO A 581 40.27 -28.28 -13.03
CA PRO A 581 41.42 -28.47 -12.16
C PRO A 581 41.08 -28.38 -10.66
N THR A 582 41.70 -29.25 -9.98
CA THR A 582 42.11 -29.62 -8.67
C THR A 582 42.33 -28.49 -7.65
N SER A 583 41.88 -28.75 -6.41
CA SER A 583 42.15 -28.03 -5.17
C SER A 583 43.61 -28.17 -4.71
N PRO A 584 44.14 -27.27 -3.91
CA PRO A 584 45.24 -27.51 -3.00
C PRO A 584 44.84 -27.41 -1.49
N PRO A 585 45.70 -27.94 -0.58
CA PRO A 585 45.33 -28.42 0.72
C PRO A 585 45.51 -27.38 1.88
N PRO A 586 45.15 -27.72 3.12
CA PRO A 586 45.18 -26.81 4.27
C PRO A 586 46.52 -26.81 5.02
N SER A 587 46.83 -25.73 5.71
CA SER A 587 47.92 -25.65 6.72
C SER A 587 47.60 -24.65 7.83
N PRO A 588 48.32 -24.60 8.96
CA PRO A 588 47.95 -25.28 10.19
C PRO A 588 47.64 -24.30 11.35
N THR A 589 47.09 -24.90 12.38
CA THR A 589 46.89 -24.49 13.78
C THR A 589 48.02 -23.73 14.46
N SER A 590 47.71 -22.78 15.34
CA SER A 590 48.38 -22.54 16.63
C SER A 590 47.57 -21.64 17.57
N PRO A 591 47.87 -21.63 18.88
CA PRO A 591 46.87 -21.90 19.91
C PRO A 591 46.53 -20.69 20.82
N PRO A 592 45.84 -20.91 21.97
CA PRO A 592 45.03 -19.90 22.63
C PRO A 592 45.77 -19.10 23.73
N HIS A 593 45.30 -17.88 24.00
CA HIS A 593 45.56 -17.23 25.28
C HIS A 593 44.26 -16.72 25.89
N THR A 594 44.02 -17.24 27.09
CA THR A 594 43.06 -16.78 28.09
C THR A 594 43.74 -15.84 29.08
N PRO A 595 43.07 -15.37 30.12
CA PRO A 595 42.47 -14.05 30.25
C PRO A 595 43.02 -13.24 31.42
N THR A 596 42.68 -11.98 31.55
CA THR A 596 42.61 -11.33 32.88
C THR A 596 41.66 -10.15 32.91
N ALA A 597 40.91 -10.19 33.99
CA ALA A 597 40.02 -9.25 34.59
C ALA A 597 40.57 -7.80 34.71
N ASN A 598 39.71 -6.82 34.47
CA ASN A 598 39.23 -5.84 35.46
C ASN A 598 37.99 -5.15 34.91
#